data_754851c9b9cdcf0388f359e6b791fcf6
#
_entry.id   754851c9b9cdcf0388f359e6b791fcf6
#
_cell.length_a   1.000
_cell.length_b   1.000
_cell.length_c   1.000
_cell.angle_alpha   90.00
_cell.angle_beta   90.00
_cell.angle_gamma   90.00
#
_symmetry.space_group_name_H-M   'P 1'
#
loop_
_entity.id
_entity.type
_entity.pdbx_description
1 polymer ?
#
loop_
_entity_poly.entity_id
_entity_poly.type
_entity_poly.pdbx_seq_one_letter_code
_entity_poly.pdbx_strand_id
1 'polypeptide(L)'
;EGCEHAVFEILSNAIDEARGGHGKLITVTRFADRSIQVEDQGRGCPVDWNEKEGRYNWELVFCELYAGGKYDNENSENYEFSLGLNGLGSCATQYASRYMDVTVWRDGKEYRLHFERGEIVGELEVTPQTGSRKRTGTTIRWLPDLDVFTDIQIPVDYYRDVMKRQAVVNSGVTFRLKNEVSAGKLETEDFVYEHGIVDYVNELAGDDALTEPVFWEAERKGRDRADKPEYKVKLSVALCFSNRVAVCEYYHNSSFLEHGGSPEKATRSAMVSAIDKYLRDNNKYAKGEAKITFPDVQDCLVLVSNSFSTQTSYENQTKKAITNKFVQEAMTEFLRSRMEIYFIENREAAEKIAAQVLINKRSRETAERTRINQKKKLTEKIDIANRVQKFVDCRTKDVERREIYIVEGDSALGACKQSRDAEFQGLMPVRGKILNCLKADYPRIFKSDVITDLMKVLGCGVEVSGKMVKDLNQFDLANLRWSKVV
;
A
#
# COMPACT_ATOMS: atom_id res chain seq x y z
N GLU A 1 -17.14 -4.91 -4.35
CA GLU A 1 -15.93 -5.39 -5.05
C GLU A 1 -16.23 -6.20 -6.31
N GLY A 2 -17.22 -7.13 -6.33
CA GLY A 2 -17.52 -7.96 -7.52
C GLY A 2 -18.00 -7.16 -8.73
N CYS A 3 -18.90 -6.20 -8.54
CA CYS A 3 -19.36 -5.32 -9.63
C CYS A 3 -18.26 -4.43 -10.17
N GLU A 4 -17.40 -3.92 -9.30
CA GLU A 4 -16.23 -3.10 -9.67
C GLU A 4 -15.24 -3.91 -10.53
N HIS A 5 -15.02 -5.19 -10.18
CA HIS A 5 -14.18 -6.08 -10.96
C HIS A 5 -14.75 -6.32 -12.36
N ALA A 6 -16.08 -6.50 -12.50
CA ALA A 6 -16.74 -6.62 -13.79
C ALA A 6 -16.52 -5.39 -14.71
N VAL A 7 -16.55 -4.18 -14.13
CA VAL A 7 -16.20 -2.94 -14.89
C VAL A 7 -14.79 -3.01 -15.42
N PHE A 8 -13.82 -3.40 -14.58
CA PHE A 8 -12.42 -3.48 -14.97
C PHE A 8 -12.18 -4.56 -16.04
N GLU A 9 -12.86 -5.70 -15.97
CA GLU A 9 -12.74 -6.77 -16.96
C GLU A 9 -13.21 -6.33 -18.36
N ILE A 10 -14.33 -5.62 -18.47
CA ILE A 10 -14.80 -5.08 -19.75
C ILE A 10 -13.89 -3.94 -20.23
N LEU A 11 -13.49 -3.05 -19.30
CA LEU A 11 -12.57 -1.95 -19.62
C LEU A 11 -11.21 -2.46 -20.11
N SER A 12 -10.69 -3.55 -19.56
CA SER A 12 -9.39 -4.11 -19.94
C SER A 12 -9.34 -4.56 -21.39
N ASN A 13 -10.44 -5.06 -21.94
CA ASN A 13 -10.52 -5.42 -23.36
C ASN A 13 -10.40 -4.18 -24.27
N ALA A 14 -11.05 -3.07 -23.91
CA ALA A 14 -10.92 -1.82 -24.62
C ALA A 14 -9.50 -1.21 -24.54
N ILE A 15 -8.83 -1.38 -23.39
CA ILE A 15 -7.44 -0.97 -23.18
C ILE A 15 -6.50 -1.79 -24.05
N ASP A 16 -6.69 -3.11 -24.15
CA ASP A 16 -5.85 -3.97 -24.98
C ASP A 16 -5.94 -3.59 -26.47
N GLU A 17 -7.12 -3.22 -26.98
CA GLU A 17 -7.30 -2.68 -28.34
C GLU A 17 -6.54 -1.36 -28.53
N ALA A 18 -6.67 -0.42 -27.57
CA ALA A 18 -5.96 0.87 -27.64
C ALA A 18 -4.43 0.70 -27.59
N ARG A 19 -3.92 -0.23 -26.77
CA ARG A 19 -2.49 -0.59 -26.70
C ARG A 19 -1.99 -1.25 -27.97
N GLY A 20 -2.84 -2.02 -28.66
CA GLY A 20 -2.58 -2.55 -29.99
C GLY A 20 -2.53 -1.49 -31.09
N GLY A 21 -2.72 -0.20 -30.74
CA GLY A 21 -2.74 0.92 -31.68
C GLY A 21 -4.09 1.16 -32.35
N HIS A 22 -5.14 0.50 -31.85
CA HIS A 22 -6.50 0.59 -32.41
C HIS A 22 -7.39 1.46 -31.54
N GLY A 23 -7.55 2.72 -31.95
CA GLY A 23 -8.33 3.73 -31.23
C GLY A 23 -7.52 4.42 -30.10
N LYS A 24 -7.98 5.61 -29.73
CA LYS A 24 -7.36 6.45 -28.68
C LYS A 24 -8.36 7.00 -27.67
N LEU A 25 -9.64 6.64 -27.82
CA LEU A 25 -10.70 7.08 -26.94
C LEU A 25 -11.47 5.88 -26.42
N ILE A 26 -11.51 5.76 -25.10
CA ILE A 26 -12.34 4.79 -24.38
C ILE A 26 -13.33 5.58 -23.55
N THR A 27 -14.62 5.32 -23.71
CA THR A 27 -15.67 6.00 -22.96
C THR A 27 -16.35 5.03 -22.01
N VAL A 28 -16.42 5.39 -20.74
CA VAL A 28 -17.21 4.67 -19.73
C VAL A 28 -18.39 5.55 -19.34
N THR A 29 -19.61 5.03 -19.45
CA THR A 29 -20.83 5.74 -19.05
C THR A 29 -21.46 5.02 -17.86
N ARG A 30 -21.65 5.74 -16.77
CA ARG A 30 -22.40 5.33 -15.60
C ARG A 30 -23.79 5.94 -15.69
N PHE A 31 -24.81 5.10 -15.82
CA PHE A 31 -26.19 5.58 -15.94
C PHE A 31 -26.90 5.68 -14.57
N ALA A 32 -27.93 6.50 -14.49
CA ALA A 32 -28.74 6.70 -13.29
C ALA A 32 -29.47 5.41 -12.87
N ASP A 33 -29.82 4.54 -13.84
CA ASP A 33 -30.43 3.23 -13.61
C ASP A 33 -29.43 2.16 -13.11
N ARG A 34 -28.16 2.56 -12.83
CA ARG A 34 -27.04 1.70 -12.42
C ARG A 34 -26.48 0.78 -13.50
N SER A 35 -26.98 0.88 -14.75
CA SER A 35 -26.31 0.24 -15.87
C SER A 35 -24.99 0.95 -16.19
N ILE A 36 -24.07 0.22 -16.78
CA ILE A 36 -22.73 0.67 -17.11
C ILE A 36 -22.49 0.39 -18.58
N GLN A 37 -21.83 1.31 -19.27
CA GLN A 37 -21.44 1.10 -20.67
C GLN A 37 -19.98 1.40 -20.85
N VAL A 38 -19.27 0.54 -21.56
CA VAL A 38 -17.91 0.76 -22.06
C VAL A 38 -17.95 0.77 -23.57
N GLU A 39 -17.36 1.80 -24.16
CA GLU A 39 -17.25 1.99 -25.60
C GLU A 39 -15.80 2.24 -25.99
N ASP A 40 -15.29 1.50 -26.96
CA ASP A 40 -13.98 1.69 -27.57
C ASP A 40 -14.07 2.01 -29.07
N GLN A 41 -12.95 2.41 -29.64
CA GLN A 41 -12.76 2.67 -31.07
C GLN A 41 -11.76 1.68 -31.67
N GLY A 42 -11.70 0.45 -31.11
CA GLY A 42 -10.84 -0.63 -31.57
C GLY A 42 -11.28 -1.24 -32.90
N ARG A 43 -10.79 -2.42 -33.18
CA ARG A 43 -11.14 -3.17 -34.40
C ARG A 43 -12.56 -3.74 -34.39
N GLY A 44 -13.17 -3.81 -33.22
CA GLY A 44 -14.43 -4.50 -32.96
C GLY A 44 -14.21 -5.96 -32.51
N CYS A 45 -14.90 -6.34 -31.43
CA CYS A 45 -14.86 -7.70 -30.91
C CYS A 45 -15.25 -8.72 -32.01
N PRO A 46 -14.55 -9.86 -32.18
CA PRO A 46 -14.96 -10.90 -33.10
C PRO A 46 -16.29 -11.52 -32.63
N VAL A 47 -17.30 -11.48 -33.49
CA VAL A 47 -18.64 -12.01 -33.21
C VAL A 47 -19.19 -12.86 -34.34
N ASP A 48 -18.51 -12.88 -35.48
CA ASP A 48 -18.83 -13.60 -36.71
C ASP A 48 -18.62 -15.11 -36.59
N TRP A 49 -18.95 -15.83 -37.67
CA TRP A 49 -18.80 -17.26 -37.73
C TRP A 49 -17.32 -17.71 -37.70
N ASN A 50 -17.00 -18.69 -36.86
CA ASN A 50 -15.68 -19.28 -36.74
C ASN A 50 -15.66 -20.66 -37.42
N GLU A 51 -15.04 -20.74 -38.57
CA GLU A 51 -14.95 -21.98 -39.36
C GLU A 51 -14.22 -23.13 -38.64
N LYS A 52 -13.22 -22.77 -37.78
CA LYS A 52 -12.43 -23.79 -37.07
C LYS A 52 -13.20 -24.42 -35.92
N GLU A 53 -13.99 -23.63 -35.22
CA GLU A 53 -14.77 -24.07 -34.06
C GLU A 53 -16.20 -24.51 -34.44
N GLY A 54 -16.66 -24.20 -35.68
CA GLY A 54 -17.97 -24.58 -36.19
C GLY A 54 -19.13 -23.89 -35.49
N ARG A 55 -18.89 -22.66 -34.96
CA ARG A 55 -19.85 -21.82 -34.25
C ARG A 55 -19.46 -20.33 -34.30
N TYR A 56 -20.28 -19.48 -33.76
CA TYR A 56 -20.00 -18.05 -33.76
C TYR A 56 -18.95 -17.66 -32.71
N ASN A 57 -18.09 -16.70 -33.05
CA ASN A 57 -17.12 -16.13 -32.12
C ASN A 57 -17.76 -15.50 -30.87
N TRP A 58 -18.97 -14.92 -30.99
CA TRP A 58 -19.65 -14.36 -29.83
C TRP A 58 -20.00 -15.43 -28.76
N GLU A 59 -20.26 -16.67 -29.15
CA GLU A 59 -20.50 -17.78 -28.22
C GLU A 59 -19.24 -18.06 -27.40
N LEU A 60 -18.06 -18.00 -28.06
CA LEU A 60 -16.76 -18.18 -27.41
C LEU A 60 -16.44 -17.04 -26.45
N VAL A 61 -16.72 -15.78 -26.84
CA VAL A 61 -16.41 -14.59 -26.07
C VAL A 61 -17.31 -14.42 -24.86
N PHE A 62 -18.63 -14.62 -25.04
CA PHE A 62 -19.62 -14.28 -24.01
C PHE A 62 -20.23 -15.47 -23.28
N CYS A 63 -20.11 -16.69 -23.81
CA CYS A 63 -20.75 -17.87 -23.24
C CYS A 63 -19.79 -18.97 -22.81
N GLU A 64 -18.50 -18.92 -23.19
CA GLU A 64 -17.52 -19.96 -22.85
C GLU A 64 -16.36 -19.40 -22.03
N LEU A 65 -16.09 -20.02 -20.88
CA LEU A 65 -14.94 -19.68 -20.06
C LEU A 65 -13.65 -20.25 -20.66
N TYR A 66 -12.55 -19.51 -20.55
CA TYR A 66 -11.22 -19.89 -21.05
C TYR A 66 -11.12 -20.06 -22.57
N ALA A 67 -12.01 -19.44 -23.32
CA ALA A 67 -12.03 -19.56 -24.78
C ALA A 67 -11.11 -18.57 -25.52
N GLY A 68 -10.37 -17.71 -24.81
CA GLY A 68 -9.57 -16.63 -25.40
C GLY A 68 -8.64 -17.03 -26.55
N GLY A 69 -8.00 -18.19 -26.45
CA GLY A 69 -7.14 -18.72 -27.51
C GLY A 69 -7.85 -19.25 -28.76
N LYS A 70 -9.19 -19.33 -28.74
CA LYS A 70 -9.97 -19.95 -29.85
C LYS A 70 -10.46 -18.93 -30.88
N TYR A 71 -10.58 -17.68 -30.53
CA TYR A 71 -11.08 -16.62 -31.42
C TYR A 71 -10.02 -15.58 -31.84
N ASP A 72 -8.81 -15.62 -31.27
CA ASP A 72 -7.74 -14.66 -31.55
C ASP A 72 -6.56 -15.34 -32.27
N ASN A 73 -6.76 -15.73 -33.52
CA ASN A 73 -5.79 -16.54 -34.27
C ASN A 73 -4.90 -15.74 -35.24
N GLU A 74 -5.07 -14.43 -35.41
CA GLU A 74 -4.39 -13.72 -36.51
C GLU A 74 -3.20 -12.87 -36.10
N ASN A 75 -2.98 -12.55 -34.82
CA ASN A 75 -1.86 -11.69 -34.40
C ASN A 75 -1.34 -12.01 -33.00
N SER A 76 -0.64 -13.13 -32.82
CA SER A 76 0.02 -13.49 -31.56
C SER A 76 1.12 -12.49 -31.13
N GLU A 77 1.67 -11.69 -32.05
CA GLU A 77 2.72 -10.72 -31.74
C GLU A 77 2.19 -9.41 -31.10
N ASN A 78 0.93 -9.03 -31.37
CA ASN A 78 0.35 -7.79 -30.83
C ASN A 78 -0.26 -7.93 -29.43
N TYR A 79 -0.48 -9.14 -28.95
CA TYR A 79 -1.04 -9.43 -27.61
C TYR A 79 -0.01 -9.94 -26.61
N GLU A 80 1.27 -9.70 -26.87
CA GLU A 80 2.37 -10.19 -26.03
C GLU A 80 2.23 -9.79 -24.55
N PHE A 81 1.46 -8.73 -24.25
CA PHE A 81 1.26 -8.18 -22.91
C PHE A 81 -0.21 -7.87 -22.58
N SER A 82 -1.15 -8.70 -23.03
CA SER A 82 -2.59 -8.47 -22.81
C SER A 82 -2.99 -8.49 -21.33
N LEU A 83 -3.94 -7.64 -20.96
CA LEU A 83 -4.62 -7.65 -19.65
C LEU A 83 -5.61 -8.81 -19.53
N GLY A 84 -6.28 -9.16 -20.62
CA GLY A 84 -7.33 -10.16 -20.71
C GLY A 84 -6.81 -11.59 -20.96
N LEU A 85 -5.81 -12.07 -20.23
CA LEU A 85 -5.07 -13.33 -20.46
C LEU A 85 -5.93 -14.60 -20.54
N ASN A 86 -7.11 -14.66 -19.96
CA ASN A 86 -7.84 -15.92 -19.75
C ASN A 86 -9.18 -16.04 -20.51
N GLY A 87 -9.64 -14.98 -21.20
CA GLY A 87 -10.96 -15.01 -21.87
C GLY A 87 -12.12 -15.25 -20.89
N LEU A 88 -12.01 -14.72 -19.66
CA LEU A 88 -12.99 -14.92 -18.59
C LEU A 88 -13.90 -13.72 -18.39
N GLY A 89 -13.38 -12.51 -18.57
CA GLY A 89 -14.02 -11.28 -18.09
C GLY A 89 -15.36 -10.99 -18.75
N SER A 90 -15.45 -11.07 -20.07
CA SER A 90 -16.70 -10.81 -20.81
C SER A 90 -17.76 -11.86 -20.50
N CYS A 91 -17.38 -13.12 -20.46
CA CYS A 91 -18.27 -14.23 -20.13
C CYS A 91 -18.79 -14.12 -18.68
N ALA A 92 -17.91 -13.95 -17.71
CA ALA A 92 -18.29 -13.83 -16.30
C ALA A 92 -19.20 -12.61 -16.05
N THR A 93 -18.90 -11.47 -16.67
CA THR A 93 -19.73 -10.26 -16.57
C THR A 93 -21.11 -10.48 -17.17
N GLN A 94 -21.18 -11.15 -18.33
CA GLN A 94 -22.43 -11.45 -19.01
C GLN A 94 -23.34 -12.32 -18.11
N TYR A 95 -22.81 -13.43 -17.55
CA TYR A 95 -23.59 -14.30 -16.63
C TYR A 95 -23.97 -13.64 -15.31
N ALA A 96 -23.21 -12.63 -14.86
CA ALA A 96 -23.47 -11.88 -13.64
C ALA A 96 -24.38 -10.65 -13.87
N SER A 97 -24.93 -10.49 -15.05
CA SER A 97 -25.75 -9.35 -15.45
C SER A 97 -27.22 -9.71 -15.61
N ARG A 98 -28.11 -8.81 -15.19
CA ARG A 98 -29.53 -8.91 -15.46
C ARG A 98 -29.81 -8.82 -16.97
N TYR A 99 -29.08 -7.93 -17.66
CA TYR A 99 -29.02 -7.90 -19.12
C TYR A 99 -27.64 -7.40 -19.57
N MET A 100 -27.28 -7.74 -20.80
CA MET A 100 -26.13 -7.20 -21.50
C MET A 100 -26.47 -6.97 -22.98
N ASP A 101 -26.23 -5.72 -23.42
CA ASP A 101 -26.30 -5.31 -24.82
C ASP A 101 -24.90 -5.19 -25.39
N VAL A 102 -24.63 -5.85 -26.50
CA VAL A 102 -23.36 -5.79 -27.20
C VAL A 102 -23.61 -5.24 -28.60
N THR A 103 -22.90 -4.15 -28.95
CA THR A 103 -22.90 -3.61 -30.32
C THR A 103 -21.46 -3.56 -30.82
N VAL A 104 -21.21 -4.17 -31.97
CA VAL A 104 -19.88 -4.24 -32.58
C VAL A 104 -19.91 -3.65 -33.98
N TRP A 105 -18.99 -2.78 -34.29
CA TRP A 105 -18.76 -2.26 -35.63
C TRP A 105 -17.46 -2.86 -36.18
N ARG A 106 -17.58 -3.72 -37.17
CA ARG A 106 -16.44 -4.44 -37.75
C ARG A 106 -16.74 -4.75 -39.24
N ASP A 107 -15.73 -4.68 -40.09
CA ASP A 107 -15.77 -5.05 -41.50
C ASP A 107 -16.93 -4.40 -42.30
N GLY A 108 -17.23 -3.14 -41.95
CA GLY A 108 -18.30 -2.37 -42.59
C GLY A 108 -19.71 -2.80 -42.20
N LYS A 109 -19.86 -3.63 -41.17
CA LYS A 109 -21.12 -4.09 -40.61
C LYS A 109 -21.29 -3.64 -39.17
N GLU A 110 -22.54 -3.61 -38.74
CA GLU A 110 -22.92 -3.45 -37.34
C GLU A 110 -23.59 -4.76 -36.88
N TYR A 111 -23.10 -5.29 -35.77
CA TYR A 111 -23.58 -6.51 -35.12
C TYR A 111 -24.19 -6.15 -33.79
N ARG A 112 -25.37 -6.74 -33.48
CA ARG A 112 -26.02 -6.54 -32.18
C ARG A 112 -26.38 -7.87 -31.55
N LEU A 113 -26.17 -7.98 -30.23
CA LEU A 113 -26.54 -9.11 -29.40
C LEU A 113 -27.19 -8.57 -28.12
N HIS A 114 -28.18 -9.27 -27.64
CA HIS A 114 -28.83 -9.01 -26.36
C HIS A 114 -28.87 -10.29 -25.52
N PHE A 115 -28.43 -10.17 -24.27
CA PHE A 115 -28.46 -11.25 -23.29
C PHE A 115 -29.30 -10.84 -22.09
N GLU A 116 -30.06 -11.80 -21.55
CA GLU A 116 -30.75 -11.67 -20.27
C GLU A 116 -30.37 -12.85 -19.36
N ARG A 117 -29.78 -12.56 -18.18
CA ARG A 117 -29.42 -13.55 -17.14
C ARG A 117 -28.64 -14.76 -17.67
N GLY A 118 -27.67 -14.53 -18.54
CA GLY A 118 -26.84 -15.59 -19.09
C GLY A 118 -27.29 -16.16 -20.44
N GLU A 119 -28.52 -15.92 -20.83
CA GLU A 119 -29.10 -16.48 -22.03
C GLU A 119 -29.20 -15.43 -23.15
N ILE A 120 -28.94 -15.83 -24.39
CA ILE A 120 -29.16 -14.97 -25.54
C ILE A 120 -30.67 -14.79 -25.79
N VAL A 121 -31.07 -13.56 -26.04
CA VAL A 121 -32.47 -13.23 -26.41
C VAL A 121 -32.46 -12.77 -27.86
N GLY A 122 -33.16 -13.51 -28.71
CA GLY A 122 -33.15 -13.31 -30.16
C GLY A 122 -31.95 -13.96 -30.86
N GLU A 123 -31.56 -13.43 -31.99
CA GLU A 123 -30.46 -13.89 -32.82
C GLU A 123 -29.45 -12.75 -33.03
N LEU A 124 -28.23 -13.10 -33.50
CA LEU A 124 -27.25 -12.11 -33.92
C LEU A 124 -27.82 -11.24 -35.06
N GLU A 125 -28.09 -9.98 -34.79
CA GLU A 125 -28.51 -9.01 -35.78
C GLU A 125 -27.28 -8.46 -36.52
N VAL A 126 -27.32 -8.50 -37.88
CA VAL A 126 -26.24 -8.00 -38.71
C VAL A 126 -26.79 -7.00 -39.74
N THR A 127 -26.31 -5.77 -39.68
CA THR A 127 -26.69 -4.70 -40.60
C THR A 127 -25.47 -4.06 -41.27
N PRO A 128 -25.51 -3.80 -42.59
CA PRO A 128 -24.43 -3.09 -43.24
C PRO A 128 -24.37 -1.63 -42.72
N GLN A 129 -23.18 -1.12 -42.47
CA GLN A 129 -23.00 0.31 -42.16
C GLN A 129 -23.23 1.15 -43.40
N THR A 130 -24.09 2.14 -43.30
CA THR A 130 -24.35 3.14 -44.35
C THR A 130 -23.41 4.34 -44.17
N GLY A 131 -22.89 4.91 -45.26
CA GLY A 131 -22.02 6.07 -45.25
C GLY A 131 -20.60 5.80 -45.76
N SER A 132 -19.91 6.89 -46.07
CA SER A 132 -18.55 6.87 -46.65
C SER A 132 -17.46 6.50 -45.64
N ARG A 133 -17.63 6.83 -44.36
CA ARG A 133 -16.69 6.51 -43.28
C ARG A 133 -17.25 5.38 -42.42
N LYS A 134 -16.62 4.24 -42.48
CA LYS A 134 -17.00 3.07 -41.64
C LYS A 134 -16.48 3.26 -40.22
N ARG A 135 -17.31 3.01 -39.22
CA ARG A 135 -16.96 2.99 -37.80
C ARG A 135 -16.40 1.61 -37.47
N THR A 136 -15.45 1.55 -36.52
CA THR A 136 -14.99 0.33 -35.86
C THR A 136 -15.05 0.51 -34.37
N GLY A 137 -15.12 -0.58 -33.62
CA GLY A 137 -15.12 -0.58 -32.15
C GLY A 137 -16.20 -1.48 -31.56
N THR A 138 -16.22 -1.52 -30.23
CA THR A 138 -17.17 -2.29 -29.47
C THR A 138 -17.84 -1.40 -28.42
N THR A 139 -19.13 -1.60 -28.22
CA THR A 139 -19.91 -1.02 -27.11
C THR A 139 -20.59 -2.14 -26.36
N ILE A 140 -20.34 -2.22 -25.05
CA ILE A 140 -20.99 -3.18 -24.14
C ILE A 140 -21.70 -2.37 -23.06
N ARG A 141 -23.02 -2.55 -22.94
CA ARG A 141 -23.82 -1.99 -21.85
C ARG A 141 -24.44 -3.14 -21.03
N TRP A 142 -24.33 -3.09 -19.74
CA TRP A 142 -24.90 -4.10 -18.86
C TRP A 142 -25.46 -3.52 -17.56
N LEU A 143 -26.37 -4.24 -16.97
CA LEU A 143 -26.87 -3.98 -15.63
C LEU A 143 -26.51 -5.17 -14.74
N PRO A 144 -25.65 -5.01 -13.73
CA PRO A 144 -25.33 -6.09 -12.79
C PRO A 144 -26.58 -6.64 -12.12
N ASP A 145 -26.62 -7.96 -11.85
CA ASP A 145 -27.79 -8.61 -11.26
C ASP A 145 -27.71 -8.64 -9.73
N LEU A 146 -28.76 -8.18 -9.05
CA LEU A 146 -28.89 -8.25 -7.58
C LEU A 146 -29.06 -9.68 -7.05
N ASP A 147 -29.41 -10.65 -7.92
CA ASP A 147 -29.42 -12.07 -7.54
C ASP A 147 -27.99 -12.63 -7.42
N VAL A 148 -27.00 -11.96 -8.05
CA VAL A 148 -25.58 -12.33 -8.02
C VAL A 148 -24.80 -11.46 -7.04
N PHE A 149 -25.07 -10.16 -7.01
CA PHE A 149 -24.35 -9.19 -6.20
C PHE A 149 -25.25 -8.65 -5.08
N THR A 150 -24.69 -8.52 -3.89
CA THR A 150 -25.37 -7.95 -2.73
C THR A 150 -25.63 -6.45 -2.88
N ASP A 151 -24.77 -5.75 -3.62
CA ASP A 151 -24.91 -4.33 -3.95
C ASP A 151 -24.34 -4.10 -5.37
N ILE A 152 -25.09 -3.34 -6.17
CA ILE A 152 -24.71 -2.95 -7.53
C ILE A 152 -24.42 -1.46 -7.65
N GLN A 153 -24.40 -0.74 -6.53
CA GLN A 153 -24.12 0.69 -6.51
C GLN A 153 -22.61 0.94 -6.45
N ILE A 154 -22.03 1.28 -7.60
CA ILE A 154 -20.61 1.64 -7.68
C ILE A 154 -20.47 3.16 -7.53
N PRO A 155 -19.67 3.67 -6.56
CA PRO A 155 -19.41 5.10 -6.40
C PRO A 155 -18.73 5.68 -7.65
N VAL A 156 -19.06 6.93 -7.99
CA VAL A 156 -18.43 7.59 -9.14
C VAL A 156 -16.91 7.73 -8.99
N ASP A 157 -16.43 7.89 -7.76
CA ASP A 157 -15.01 8.02 -7.47
C ASP A 157 -14.20 6.76 -7.83
N TYR A 158 -14.83 5.57 -7.75
CA TYR A 158 -14.21 4.34 -8.26
C TYR A 158 -13.86 4.46 -9.75
N TYR A 159 -14.79 4.97 -10.58
CA TYR A 159 -14.54 5.16 -12.02
C TYR A 159 -13.45 6.19 -12.26
N ARG A 160 -13.46 7.30 -11.52
CA ARG A 160 -12.41 8.34 -11.60
C ARG A 160 -11.04 7.77 -11.31
N ASP A 161 -10.91 7.04 -10.20
CA ASP A 161 -9.65 6.42 -9.79
C ASP A 161 -9.14 5.41 -10.81
N VAL A 162 -10.00 4.49 -11.27
CA VAL A 162 -9.62 3.48 -12.25
C VAL A 162 -9.22 4.12 -13.57
N MET A 163 -10.02 5.05 -14.10
CA MET A 163 -9.74 5.67 -15.40
C MET A 163 -8.52 6.57 -15.36
N LYS A 164 -8.31 7.32 -14.27
CA LYS A 164 -7.08 8.10 -14.08
C LYS A 164 -5.85 7.18 -14.05
N ARG A 165 -5.86 6.10 -13.28
CA ARG A 165 -4.77 5.13 -13.23
C ARG A 165 -4.49 4.50 -14.59
N GLN A 166 -5.53 4.18 -15.36
CA GLN A 166 -5.34 3.62 -16.70
C GLN A 166 -4.79 4.67 -17.68
N ALA A 167 -5.21 5.92 -17.59
CA ALA A 167 -4.66 7.01 -18.41
C ALA A 167 -3.15 7.22 -18.13
N VAL A 168 -2.72 7.13 -16.88
CA VAL A 168 -1.31 7.26 -16.48
C VAL A 168 -0.42 6.24 -17.17
N VAL A 169 -0.85 4.98 -17.28
CA VAL A 169 -0.02 3.87 -17.81
C VAL A 169 -0.26 3.55 -19.28
N ASN A 170 -1.23 4.22 -19.92
CA ASN A 170 -1.53 4.11 -21.35
C ASN A 170 -1.42 5.49 -22.01
N SER A 171 -0.19 5.96 -22.23
CA SER A 171 0.09 7.30 -22.73
C SER A 171 -0.63 7.60 -24.04
N GLY A 172 -1.21 8.80 -24.14
CA GLY A 172 -1.93 9.29 -25.31
C GLY A 172 -3.30 8.64 -25.55
N VAL A 173 -3.78 7.77 -24.64
CA VAL A 173 -5.14 7.24 -24.65
C VAL A 173 -6.02 8.10 -23.75
N THR A 174 -7.14 8.59 -24.31
CA THR A 174 -8.12 9.37 -23.56
C THR A 174 -9.17 8.43 -22.95
N PHE A 175 -9.33 8.52 -21.64
CA PHE A 175 -10.38 7.85 -20.90
C PHE A 175 -11.46 8.86 -20.53
N ARG A 176 -12.65 8.71 -21.11
CA ARG A 176 -13.78 9.60 -20.91
C ARG A 176 -14.81 9.00 -19.99
N LEU A 177 -15.01 9.60 -18.84
CA LEU A 177 -16.11 9.26 -17.93
C LEU A 177 -17.33 10.13 -18.23
N LYS A 178 -18.47 9.49 -18.49
CA LYS A 178 -19.78 10.11 -18.55
C LYS A 178 -20.62 9.64 -17.37
N ASN A 179 -20.94 10.52 -16.45
CA ASN A 179 -21.73 10.21 -15.27
C ASN A 179 -23.13 10.83 -15.42
N GLU A 180 -24.15 10.01 -15.49
CA GLU A 180 -25.54 10.47 -15.49
C GLU A 180 -25.99 10.76 -14.04
N VAL A 181 -26.00 12.06 -13.69
CA VAL A 181 -26.40 12.53 -12.35
C VAL A 181 -27.92 12.55 -12.15
N SER A 182 -28.66 12.70 -13.23
CA SER A 182 -30.13 12.57 -13.31
C SER A 182 -30.52 12.24 -14.74
N ALA A 183 -31.71 11.70 -14.96
CA ALA A 183 -32.18 11.25 -16.26
C ALA A 183 -31.88 12.27 -17.39
N GLY A 184 -31.03 11.89 -18.32
CA GLY A 184 -30.60 12.69 -19.46
C GLY A 184 -29.57 13.79 -19.18
N LYS A 185 -29.11 13.99 -17.92
CA LYS A 185 -28.07 14.95 -17.59
C LYS A 185 -26.74 14.22 -17.33
N LEU A 186 -25.84 14.31 -18.30
CA LEU A 186 -24.49 13.74 -18.25
C LEU A 186 -23.44 14.79 -17.85
N GLU A 187 -22.61 14.45 -16.89
CA GLU A 187 -21.36 15.13 -16.61
C GLU A 187 -20.24 14.34 -17.25
N THR A 188 -19.29 15.05 -17.89
CA THR A 188 -18.19 14.40 -18.63
C THR A 188 -16.84 14.86 -18.08
N GLU A 189 -15.97 13.90 -17.81
CA GLU A 189 -14.59 14.13 -17.38
C GLU A 189 -13.64 13.32 -18.28
N ASP A 190 -12.54 13.94 -18.74
CA ASP A 190 -11.52 13.28 -19.54
C ASP A 190 -10.23 13.12 -18.74
N PHE A 191 -9.65 11.94 -18.79
CA PHE A 191 -8.35 11.61 -18.21
C PHE A 191 -7.40 11.24 -19.34
N VAL A 192 -6.33 12.01 -19.51
CA VAL A 192 -5.31 11.78 -20.53
C VAL A 192 -3.95 12.27 -20.04
N TYR A 193 -2.92 11.46 -20.27
CA TYR A 193 -1.51 11.80 -20.02
C TYR A 193 -0.74 11.52 -21.31
N GLU A 194 -0.39 12.57 -22.04
CA GLU A 194 0.26 12.42 -23.35
C GLU A 194 1.61 11.70 -23.27
N HIS A 195 2.38 11.99 -22.21
CA HIS A 195 3.66 11.32 -21.93
C HIS A 195 3.56 10.29 -20.77
N GLY A 196 2.34 9.85 -20.44
CA GLY A 196 2.08 8.79 -19.48
C GLY A 196 2.60 9.09 -18.07
N ILE A 197 3.38 8.16 -17.51
CA ILE A 197 3.87 8.24 -16.14
C ILE A 197 4.73 9.47 -15.85
N VAL A 198 5.35 10.08 -16.84
CA VAL A 198 6.17 11.31 -16.66
C VAL A 198 5.29 12.50 -16.32
N ASP A 199 4.20 12.70 -17.10
CA ASP A 199 3.25 13.78 -16.85
C ASP A 199 2.60 13.63 -15.48
N TYR A 200 2.33 12.39 -15.08
CA TYR A 200 1.75 12.10 -13.77
C TYR A 200 2.73 12.37 -12.62
N VAL A 201 4.00 12.02 -12.75
CA VAL A 201 5.03 12.37 -11.75
C VAL A 201 5.18 13.89 -11.63
N ASN A 202 5.13 14.63 -12.75
CA ASN A 202 5.11 16.09 -12.76
C ASN A 202 3.89 16.65 -12.01
N GLU A 203 2.70 16.11 -12.27
CA GLU A 203 1.47 16.49 -11.56
C GLU A 203 1.57 16.25 -10.05
N LEU A 204 2.08 15.08 -9.65
CA LEU A 204 2.22 14.70 -8.24
C LEU A 204 3.22 15.59 -7.48
N ALA A 205 4.36 15.87 -8.07
CA ALA A 205 5.42 16.65 -7.43
C ALA A 205 5.13 18.16 -7.45
N GLY A 206 4.54 18.65 -8.52
CA GLY A 206 4.21 20.07 -8.70
C GLY A 206 5.41 20.98 -8.41
N ASP A 207 5.14 22.11 -7.76
CA ASP A 207 6.16 23.10 -7.38
C ASP A 207 7.08 22.64 -6.22
N ASP A 208 6.74 21.54 -5.57
CA ASP A 208 7.51 20.95 -4.44
C ASP A 208 8.63 20.01 -4.90
N ALA A 209 8.87 19.88 -6.20
CA ALA A 209 9.93 19.04 -6.74
C ALA A 209 11.32 19.59 -6.40
N LEU A 210 12.18 18.77 -5.79
CA LEU A 210 13.61 19.07 -5.56
C LEU A 210 14.45 18.84 -6.80
N THR A 211 14.01 17.91 -7.65
CA THR A 211 14.70 17.53 -8.88
C THR A 211 13.70 17.43 -10.01
N GLU A 212 14.17 17.73 -11.23
CA GLU A 212 13.36 17.51 -12.43
C GLU A 212 12.99 16.03 -12.57
N PRO A 213 11.75 15.69 -12.96
CA PRO A 213 11.37 14.34 -13.27
C PRO A 213 12.20 13.72 -14.38
N VAL A 214 12.65 12.49 -14.15
CA VAL A 214 13.36 11.71 -15.17
C VAL A 214 12.53 10.50 -15.58
N PHE A 215 12.69 10.09 -16.83
CA PHE A 215 12.08 8.90 -17.38
C PHE A 215 13.15 7.93 -17.86
N TRP A 216 13.04 6.69 -17.42
CA TRP A 216 13.93 5.61 -17.84
C TRP A 216 13.14 4.40 -18.29
N GLU A 217 13.63 3.75 -19.33
CA GLU A 217 13.08 2.50 -19.81
C GLU A 217 14.18 1.50 -20.14
N ALA A 218 13.83 0.23 -20.06
CA ALA A 218 14.70 -0.86 -20.43
C ALA A 218 13.89 -2.11 -20.79
N GLU A 219 14.51 -2.96 -21.60
CA GLU A 219 14.00 -4.29 -21.92
C GLU A 219 15.03 -5.32 -21.47
N ARG A 220 14.56 -6.40 -20.86
CA ARG A 220 15.40 -7.49 -20.37
C ARG A 220 14.76 -8.84 -20.74
N LYS A 221 15.58 -9.86 -20.90
CA LYS A 221 15.16 -11.23 -21.13
C LYS A 221 15.82 -12.14 -20.12
N GLY A 222 15.04 -13.02 -19.51
CA GLY A 222 15.51 -13.97 -18.51
C GLY A 222 14.40 -14.85 -17.97
N ARG A 223 14.63 -15.49 -16.84
CA ARG A 223 13.73 -16.47 -16.23
C ARG A 223 13.73 -16.38 -14.71
N ASP A 224 12.62 -16.77 -14.08
CA ASP A 224 12.49 -16.77 -12.61
C ASP A 224 13.34 -17.88 -11.95
N ARG A 225 13.52 -19.02 -12.65
CA ARG A 225 14.34 -20.16 -12.20
C ARG A 225 14.91 -20.90 -13.42
N ALA A 226 15.97 -21.66 -13.21
CA ALA A 226 16.68 -22.37 -14.27
C ALA A 226 15.80 -23.38 -15.05
N ASP A 227 14.78 -23.93 -14.39
CA ASP A 227 13.82 -24.91 -14.95
C ASP A 227 12.63 -24.26 -15.68
N LYS A 228 12.54 -22.93 -15.69
CA LYS A 228 11.46 -22.19 -16.34
C LYS A 228 11.88 -21.59 -17.68
N PRO A 229 10.95 -21.39 -18.63
CA PRO A 229 11.24 -20.72 -19.88
C PRO A 229 11.68 -19.27 -19.65
N GLU A 230 12.48 -18.76 -20.58
CA GLU A 230 12.81 -17.35 -20.61
C GLU A 230 11.64 -16.52 -21.10
N TYR A 231 11.50 -15.33 -20.54
CA TYR A 231 10.51 -14.37 -20.96
C TYR A 231 11.08 -12.96 -20.99
N LYS A 232 10.38 -12.09 -21.73
CA LYS A 232 10.75 -10.70 -21.90
C LYS A 232 10.06 -9.84 -20.83
N VAL A 233 10.81 -8.86 -20.31
CA VAL A 233 10.31 -7.84 -19.38
C VAL A 233 10.64 -6.48 -19.94
N LYS A 234 9.63 -5.61 -20.06
CA LYS A 234 9.80 -4.17 -20.32
C LYS A 234 9.61 -3.41 -19.03
N LEU A 235 10.48 -2.47 -18.74
CA LEU A 235 10.47 -1.64 -17.54
C LEU A 235 10.41 -0.19 -17.96
N SER A 236 9.47 0.56 -17.41
CA SER A 236 9.37 2.01 -17.55
C SER A 236 9.22 2.62 -16.17
N VAL A 237 10.03 3.60 -15.84
CA VAL A 237 10.01 4.28 -14.55
C VAL A 237 10.14 5.77 -14.75
N ALA A 238 9.25 6.54 -14.13
CA ALA A 238 9.38 7.98 -13.98
C ALA A 238 9.56 8.28 -12.50
N LEU A 239 10.48 9.17 -12.16
CA LEU A 239 10.71 9.56 -10.78
C LEU A 239 11.28 10.97 -10.65
N CYS A 240 11.03 11.58 -9.52
CA CYS A 240 11.74 12.75 -9.00
C CYS A 240 11.81 12.68 -7.48
N PHE A 241 12.46 13.64 -6.87
CA PHE A 241 12.50 13.77 -5.42
C PHE A 241 11.81 15.07 -4.99
N SER A 242 11.15 15.03 -3.84
CA SER A 242 10.42 16.16 -3.26
C SER A 242 10.64 16.21 -1.75
N ASN A 243 10.53 17.38 -1.15
CA ASN A 243 10.60 17.51 0.30
C ASN A 243 9.24 17.49 1.01
N ARG A 244 8.13 17.42 0.25
CA ARG A 244 6.74 17.45 0.78
C ARG A 244 5.88 16.32 0.26
N VAL A 245 6.18 15.80 -0.91
CA VAL A 245 5.39 14.74 -1.55
C VAL A 245 6.20 13.46 -1.57
N ALA A 246 5.57 12.39 -1.13
CA ALA A 246 6.15 11.04 -1.13
C ALA A 246 5.10 10.05 -1.67
N VAL A 247 5.29 9.59 -2.90
CA VAL A 247 4.37 8.68 -3.59
C VAL A 247 5.16 7.63 -4.35
N CYS A 248 4.89 6.36 -4.10
CA CYS A 248 5.45 5.26 -4.88
C CYS A 248 4.28 4.41 -5.40
N GLU A 249 4.09 4.41 -6.70
CA GLU A 249 3.06 3.60 -7.37
C GLU A 249 3.69 2.61 -8.34
N TYR A 250 3.17 1.40 -8.32
CA TYR A 250 3.66 0.30 -9.11
C TYR A 250 2.55 -0.28 -9.97
N TYR A 251 2.84 -0.45 -11.26
CA TYR A 251 1.94 -1.07 -12.23
C TYR A 251 2.64 -2.24 -12.91
N HIS A 252 1.87 -3.27 -13.23
CA HIS A 252 2.34 -4.39 -14.03
C HIS A 252 1.27 -4.82 -15.03
N ASN A 253 1.65 -4.91 -16.30
CA ASN A 253 0.71 -5.11 -17.41
C ASN A 253 -0.50 -4.17 -17.31
N SER A 254 -0.26 -2.90 -16.98
CA SER A 254 -1.26 -1.85 -16.72
C SER A 254 -2.17 -2.05 -15.50
N SER A 255 -2.01 -3.12 -14.74
CA SER A 255 -2.72 -3.32 -13.46
C SER A 255 -2.00 -2.59 -12.34
N PHE A 256 -2.75 -1.85 -11.52
CA PHE A 256 -2.20 -1.21 -10.32
C PHE A 256 -1.92 -2.25 -9.23
N LEU A 257 -0.68 -2.26 -8.74
CA LEU A 257 -0.24 -3.17 -7.70
C LEU A 257 -0.38 -2.51 -6.31
N GLU A 258 -1.56 -2.60 -5.72
CA GLU A 258 -1.87 -2.01 -4.41
C GLU A 258 -0.91 -2.50 -3.30
N HIS A 259 -0.45 -3.74 -3.41
CA HIS A 259 0.48 -4.36 -2.47
C HIS A 259 1.91 -4.50 -3.01
N GLY A 260 2.24 -3.80 -4.11
CA GLY A 260 3.56 -3.73 -4.72
C GLY A 260 4.09 -5.08 -5.23
N GLY A 261 4.77 -5.84 -4.36
CA GLY A 261 5.40 -7.11 -4.74
C GLY A 261 6.81 -6.93 -5.31
N SER A 262 7.11 -7.61 -6.42
CA SER A 262 8.45 -7.60 -7.03
C SER A 262 8.95 -6.20 -7.40
N PRO A 263 8.16 -5.29 -8.01
CA PRO A 263 8.62 -3.93 -8.32
C PRO A 263 8.92 -3.08 -7.07
N GLU A 264 8.10 -3.19 -6.03
CA GLU A 264 8.35 -2.49 -4.77
C GLU A 264 9.63 -2.98 -4.09
N LYS A 265 9.83 -4.30 -4.02
CA LYS A 265 11.06 -4.88 -3.44
C LYS A 265 12.30 -4.44 -4.22
N ALA A 266 12.21 -4.39 -5.54
CA ALA A 266 13.28 -3.90 -6.41
C ALA A 266 13.59 -2.42 -6.15
N THR A 267 12.58 -1.56 -6.08
CA THR A 267 12.73 -0.13 -5.78
C THR A 267 13.39 0.08 -4.42
N ARG A 268 12.92 -0.60 -3.37
CA ARG A 268 13.51 -0.53 -2.02
C ARG A 268 15.00 -0.87 -2.03
N SER A 269 15.36 -1.97 -2.67
CA SER A 269 16.77 -2.42 -2.73
C SER A 269 17.64 -1.48 -3.55
N ALA A 270 17.21 -1.12 -4.75
CA ALA A 270 18.00 -0.31 -5.67
C ALA A 270 18.24 1.11 -5.16
N MET A 271 17.18 1.78 -4.69
CA MET A 271 17.26 3.16 -4.22
C MET A 271 18.15 3.29 -2.99
N VAL A 272 17.98 2.41 -2.00
CA VAL A 272 18.84 2.40 -0.81
C VAL A 272 20.31 2.12 -1.20
N SER A 273 20.55 1.13 -2.07
CA SER A 273 21.91 0.77 -2.48
C SER A 273 22.62 1.91 -3.21
N ALA A 274 21.97 2.54 -4.19
CA ALA A 274 22.56 3.60 -4.99
C ALA A 274 22.83 4.88 -4.16
N ILE A 275 21.86 5.29 -3.33
CA ILE A 275 21.98 6.49 -2.51
C ILE A 275 22.99 6.26 -1.37
N ASP A 276 22.97 5.10 -0.69
CA ASP A 276 23.95 4.78 0.36
C ASP A 276 25.38 4.76 -0.20
N LYS A 277 25.58 4.20 -1.40
CA LYS A 277 26.87 4.23 -2.09
C LYS A 277 27.33 5.67 -2.33
N TYR A 278 26.45 6.53 -2.88
CA TYR A 278 26.76 7.94 -3.11
C TYR A 278 27.15 8.67 -1.81
N LEU A 279 26.38 8.45 -0.73
CA LEU A 279 26.63 9.07 0.59
C LEU A 279 27.99 8.65 1.17
N ARG A 280 28.36 7.39 1.04
CA ARG A 280 29.67 6.86 1.49
C ARG A 280 30.80 7.39 0.64
N ASP A 281 30.71 7.30 -0.67
CA ASP A 281 31.78 7.70 -1.59
C ASP A 281 32.07 9.20 -1.50
N ASN A 282 31.10 10.01 -1.11
CA ASN A 282 31.25 11.47 -0.91
C ASN A 282 31.35 11.88 0.58
N ASN A 283 31.60 10.94 1.50
CA ASN A 283 31.82 11.20 2.93
C ASN A 283 30.71 12.04 3.59
N LYS A 284 29.44 11.79 3.23
CA LYS A 284 28.27 12.54 3.74
C LYS A 284 27.79 12.09 5.11
N TYR A 285 28.15 10.88 5.54
CA TYR A 285 27.83 10.37 6.86
C TYR A 285 28.74 10.98 7.94
N ALA A 286 28.16 11.26 9.11
CA ALA A 286 28.95 11.60 10.28
C ALA A 286 29.70 10.35 10.81
N LYS A 287 30.77 10.56 11.59
CA LYS A 287 31.56 9.45 12.16
C LYS A 287 30.67 8.54 13.03
N GLY A 288 30.58 7.26 12.66
CA GLY A 288 29.77 6.26 13.38
C GLY A 288 28.27 6.34 13.08
N GLU A 289 27.85 7.16 12.12
CA GLU A 289 26.45 7.24 11.69
C GLU A 289 26.04 5.97 10.96
N ALA A 290 24.87 5.41 11.32
CA ALA A 290 24.31 4.24 10.64
C ALA A 290 23.91 4.59 9.20
N LYS A 291 23.86 3.58 8.33
CA LYS A 291 23.38 3.74 6.95
C LYS A 291 21.91 4.11 6.89
N ILE A 292 21.50 4.68 5.76
CA ILE A 292 20.09 4.96 5.45
C ILE A 292 19.28 3.66 5.32
N THR A 293 17.97 3.80 5.47
CA THR A 293 16.98 2.76 5.24
C THR A 293 15.95 3.24 4.22
N PHE A 294 15.11 2.35 3.70
CA PHE A 294 14.14 2.75 2.67
C PHE A 294 13.15 3.83 3.14
N PRO A 295 12.61 3.83 4.38
CA PRO A 295 11.78 4.95 4.84
C PRO A 295 12.42 6.32 4.67
N ASP A 296 13.75 6.44 4.85
CA ASP A 296 14.46 7.72 4.70
C ASP A 296 14.46 8.23 3.24
N VAL A 297 14.47 7.29 2.29
CA VAL A 297 14.35 7.58 0.85
C VAL A 297 12.89 7.77 0.46
N GLN A 298 12.00 6.91 0.94
CA GLN A 298 10.59 6.92 0.61
C GLN A 298 9.93 8.26 0.95
N ASP A 299 10.30 8.87 2.08
CA ASP A 299 9.75 10.15 2.54
C ASP A 299 10.05 11.35 1.60
N CYS A 300 10.86 11.17 0.57
CA CYS A 300 11.13 12.20 -0.44
C CYS A 300 11.08 11.68 -1.88
N LEU A 301 10.66 10.44 -2.10
CA LEU A 301 10.61 9.83 -3.42
C LEU A 301 9.23 9.92 -4.03
N VAL A 302 9.14 10.48 -5.23
CA VAL A 302 7.97 10.39 -6.11
C VAL A 302 8.33 9.48 -7.27
N LEU A 303 7.77 8.28 -7.30
CA LEU A 303 8.10 7.25 -8.29
C LEU A 303 6.85 6.56 -8.80
N VAL A 304 6.74 6.44 -10.11
CA VAL A 304 5.74 5.62 -10.79
C VAL A 304 6.47 4.66 -11.72
N SER A 305 6.23 3.37 -11.56
CA SER A 305 6.78 2.35 -12.43
C SER A 305 5.69 1.55 -13.13
N ASN A 306 5.91 1.23 -14.39
CA ASN A 306 5.08 0.33 -15.15
C ASN A 306 5.98 -0.75 -15.77
N SER A 307 5.74 -2.00 -15.40
CA SER A 307 6.46 -3.15 -15.94
C SER A 307 5.52 -4.02 -16.77
N PHE A 308 6.05 -4.66 -17.79
CA PHE A 308 5.33 -5.60 -18.63
C PHE A 308 6.11 -6.90 -18.73
N SER A 309 5.41 -8.03 -18.65
CA SER A 309 6.01 -9.33 -18.90
C SER A 309 5.03 -10.27 -19.60
N THR A 310 5.57 -11.15 -20.42
CA THR A 310 4.80 -12.21 -21.11
C THR A 310 4.42 -13.37 -20.18
N GLN A 311 5.09 -13.46 -19.01
CA GLN A 311 4.76 -14.42 -17.95
C GLN A 311 4.65 -13.69 -16.63
N THR A 312 3.47 -13.71 -16.05
CA THR A 312 3.19 -13.03 -14.78
C THR A 312 2.72 -14.03 -13.73
N SER A 313 3.32 -13.96 -12.55
CA SER A 313 2.89 -14.69 -11.36
C SER A 313 2.30 -13.70 -10.37
N TYR A 314 0.99 -13.63 -10.31
CA TYR A 314 0.29 -12.85 -9.28
C TYR A 314 0.25 -13.61 -7.95
N GLU A 315 0.28 -12.87 -6.85
CA GLU A 315 0.14 -13.45 -5.51
C GLU A 315 -1.26 -14.07 -5.31
N ASN A 316 -2.28 -13.43 -5.91
CA ASN A 316 -3.67 -13.89 -5.88
C ASN A 316 -4.43 -13.40 -7.12
N GLN A 317 -5.69 -13.86 -7.27
CA GLN A 317 -6.56 -13.51 -8.41
C GLN A 317 -6.93 -12.02 -8.49
N THR A 318 -6.79 -11.27 -7.40
CA THR A 318 -7.07 -9.82 -7.41
C THR A 318 -6.00 -8.99 -8.13
N LYS A 319 -4.90 -9.61 -8.55
CA LYS A 319 -3.79 -9.00 -9.31
C LYS A 319 -3.12 -7.79 -8.60
N LYS A 320 -3.22 -7.71 -7.28
CA LYS A 320 -2.70 -6.57 -6.49
C LYS A 320 -1.20 -6.63 -6.17
N ALA A 321 -0.55 -7.76 -6.39
CA ALA A 321 0.89 -7.95 -6.24
C ALA A 321 1.40 -9.03 -7.19
N ILE A 322 2.65 -8.87 -7.66
CA ILE A 322 3.35 -9.90 -8.45
C ILE A 322 4.55 -10.45 -7.68
N THR A 323 4.88 -11.71 -7.95
CA THR A 323 5.93 -12.47 -7.25
C THR A 323 7.09 -12.90 -8.13
N ASN A 324 7.11 -12.48 -9.40
CA ASN A 324 8.15 -12.82 -10.37
C ASN A 324 9.55 -12.39 -9.89
N LYS A 325 10.43 -13.36 -9.68
CA LYS A 325 11.80 -13.12 -9.22
C LYS A 325 12.64 -12.39 -10.26
N PHE A 326 12.52 -12.78 -11.53
CA PHE A 326 13.26 -12.14 -12.61
C PHE A 326 12.85 -10.66 -12.80
N VAL A 327 11.57 -10.32 -12.66
CA VAL A 327 11.12 -8.92 -12.69
C VAL A 327 11.79 -8.12 -11.57
N GLN A 328 11.87 -8.67 -10.35
CA GLN A 328 12.53 -8.03 -9.23
C GLN A 328 14.03 -7.83 -9.49
N GLU A 329 14.74 -8.86 -9.96
CA GLU A 329 16.17 -8.80 -10.25
C GLU A 329 16.49 -7.79 -11.35
N ALA A 330 15.77 -7.88 -12.48
CA ALA A 330 15.94 -6.99 -13.62
C ALA A 330 15.68 -5.52 -13.27
N MET A 331 14.60 -5.25 -12.51
CA MET A 331 14.26 -3.91 -12.07
C MET A 331 15.25 -3.36 -11.03
N THR A 332 15.75 -4.21 -10.12
CA THR A 332 16.77 -3.81 -9.12
C THR A 332 18.04 -3.36 -9.81
N GLU A 333 18.56 -4.16 -10.76
CA GLU A 333 19.77 -3.83 -11.50
C GLU A 333 19.57 -2.57 -12.35
N PHE A 334 18.46 -2.49 -13.07
CA PHE A 334 18.13 -1.36 -13.91
C PHE A 334 18.08 -0.04 -13.11
N LEU A 335 17.29 0.02 -12.03
CA LEU A 335 17.15 1.21 -11.20
C LEU A 335 18.47 1.61 -10.55
N ARG A 336 19.22 0.64 -9.99
CA ARG A 336 20.53 0.91 -9.38
C ARG A 336 21.50 1.52 -10.38
N SER A 337 21.64 0.90 -11.55
CA SER A 337 22.53 1.39 -12.60
C SER A 337 22.15 2.78 -13.09
N ARG A 338 20.84 3.03 -13.33
CA ARG A 338 20.36 4.33 -13.77
C ARG A 338 20.55 5.43 -12.72
N MET A 339 20.32 5.13 -11.44
CA MET A 339 20.57 6.06 -10.35
C MET A 339 22.05 6.41 -10.19
N GLU A 340 22.96 5.42 -10.31
CA GLU A 340 24.39 5.68 -10.25
C GLU A 340 24.85 6.59 -11.41
N ILE A 341 24.37 6.35 -12.63
CA ILE A 341 24.64 7.23 -13.78
C ILE A 341 24.05 8.61 -13.55
N TYR A 342 22.81 8.70 -13.11
CA TYR A 342 22.14 9.97 -12.83
C TYR A 342 22.92 10.84 -11.84
N PHE A 343 23.48 10.25 -10.79
CA PHE A 343 24.29 10.99 -9.81
C PHE A 343 25.60 11.51 -10.37
N ILE A 344 26.18 10.82 -11.35
CA ILE A 344 27.40 11.29 -12.04
C ILE A 344 27.08 12.46 -12.97
N GLU A 345 25.98 12.36 -13.72
CA GLU A 345 25.58 13.34 -14.73
C GLU A 345 24.95 14.59 -14.09
N ASN A 346 24.27 14.46 -12.94
CA ASN A 346 23.47 15.53 -12.32
C ASN A 346 23.92 15.77 -10.88
N ARG A 347 25.13 16.32 -10.70
CA ARG A 347 25.75 16.54 -9.39
C ARG A 347 24.91 17.39 -8.44
N GLU A 348 24.29 18.46 -8.94
CA GLU A 348 23.43 19.33 -8.12
C GLU A 348 22.21 18.57 -7.58
N ALA A 349 21.55 17.80 -8.44
CA ALA A 349 20.43 16.95 -8.04
C ALA A 349 20.87 15.88 -7.03
N ALA A 350 22.02 15.24 -7.25
CA ALA A 350 22.57 14.26 -6.32
C ALA A 350 22.83 14.85 -4.93
N GLU A 351 23.34 16.08 -4.84
CA GLU A 351 23.54 16.79 -3.57
C GLU A 351 22.21 17.09 -2.87
N LYS A 352 21.20 17.58 -3.61
CA LYS A 352 19.84 17.83 -3.07
C LYS A 352 19.22 16.55 -2.52
N ILE A 353 19.29 15.45 -3.26
CA ILE A 353 18.78 14.13 -2.84
C ILE A 353 19.50 13.65 -1.59
N ALA A 354 20.83 13.68 -1.59
CA ALA A 354 21.63 13.26 -0.46
C ALA A 354 21.32 14.05 0.81
N ALA A 355 21.21 15.38 0.68
CA ALA A 355 20.84 16.26 1.79
C ALA A 355 19.47 15.93 2.35
N GLN A 356 18.45 15.78 1.48
CA GLN A 356 17.09 15.50 1.91
C GLN A 356 16.96 14.12 2.58
N VAL A 357 17.57 13.08 2.02
CA VAL A 357 17.55 11.73 2.60
C VAL A 357 18.22 11.70 3.98
N LEU A 358 19.32 12.44 4.17
CA LEU A 358 19.96 12.56 5.49
C LEU A 358 19.11 13.36 6.49
N ILE A 359 18.39 14.38 6.04
CA ILE A 359 17.42 15.13 6.87
C ILE A 359 16.33 14.18 7.34
N ASN A 360 15.71 13.42 6.44
CA ASN A 360 14.65 12.46 6.76
C ASN A 360 15.13 11.42 7.77
N LYS A 361 16.32 10.82 7.52
CA LYS A 361 16.95 9.85 8.41
C LYS A 361 17.16 10.42 9.83
N ARG A 362 17.81 11.57 9.94
CA ARG A 362 18.15 12.18 11.23
C ARG A 362 16.89 12.62 11.99
N SER A 363 15.87 13.10 11.27
CA SER A 363 14.56 13.43 11.85
C SER A 363 13.88 12.17 12.40
N ARG A 364 13.82 11.10 11.63
CA ARG A 364 13.24 9.80 12.05
C ARG A 364 13.96 9.23 13.28
N GLU A 365 15.30 9.21 13.27
CA GLU A 365 16.09 8.71 14.41
C GLU A 365 15.88 9.56 15.67
N THR A 366 15.77 10.89 15.52
CA THR A 366 15.52 11.80 16.64
C THR A 366 14.13 11.58 17.21
N ALA A 367 13.11 11.44 16.36
CA ALA A 367 11.75 11.14 16.77
C ALA A 367 11.67 9.80 17.53
N GLU A 368 12.34 8.77 17.04
CA GLU A 368 12.36 7.45 17.68
C GLU A 368 13.09 7.48 19.04
N ARG A 369 14.22 8.16 19.13
CA ARG A 369 14.91 8.37 20.42
C ARG A 369 14.00 9.10 21.43
N THR A 370 13.30 10.13 20.99
CA THR A 370 12.36 10.88 21.83
C THR A 370 11.20 9.98 22.30
N ARG A 371 10.62 9.20 21.39
CA ARG A 371 9.58 8.22 21.69
C ARG A 371 10.01 7.20 22.74
N ILE A 372 11.21 6.61 22.55
CA ILE A 372 11.78 5.64 23.51
C ILE A 372 12.00 6.29 24.88
N ASN A 373 12.57 7.51 24.92
CA ASN A 373 12.81 8.22 26.17
C ASN A 373 11.50 8.59 26.89
N GLN A 374 10.48 9.03 26.16
CA GLN A 374 9.16 9.29 26.72
C GLN A 374 8.51 8.00 27.26
N LYS A 375 8.61 6.89 26.49
CA LYS A 375 8.11 5.60 26.93
C LYS A 375 8.80 5.14 28.23
N LYS A 376 10.14 5.28 28.31
CA LYS A 376 10.88 5.00 29.55
C LYS A 376 10.38 5.84 30.71
N LYS A 377 10.28 7.16 30.55
CA LYS A 377 9.78 8.06 31.60
C LYS A 377 8.37 7.74 32.06
N LEU A 378 7.47 7.38 31.13
CA LEU A 378 6.10 6.97 31.46
C LEU A 378 6.07 5.61 32.18
N THR A 379 6.87 4.64 31.70
CA THR A 379 7.00 3.34 32.36
C THR A 379 7.61 3.50 33.76
N GLU A 380 8.60 4.37 33.91
CA GLU A 380 9.22 4.67 35.20
C GLU A 380 8.23 5.27 36.23
N LYS A 381 7.22 6.03 35.78
CA LYS A 381 6.15 6.56 36.63
C LYS A 381 5.09 5.54 37.03
N ILE A 382 4.91 4.48 36.25
CA ILE A 382 3.86 3.44 36.49
C ILE A 382 4.30 2.38 37.48
N ASP A 383 5.60 2.25 37.81
CA ASP A 383 6.17 0.97 38.27
C ASP A 383 6.76 0.99 39.68
N ILE A 384 6.09 1.62 40.68
CA ILE A 384 6.52 1.46 42.07
C ILE A 384 6.16 0.08 42.61
N ALA A 385 4.99 -0.46 42.21
CA ALA A 385 4.57 -1.79 42.61
C ALA A 385 5.50 -2.92 42.08
N ASN A 386 6.11 -2.69 40.89
CA ASN A 386 7.01 -3.66 40.27
C ASN A 386 8.50 -3.46 40.63
N ARG A 387 8.87 -2.28 41.18
CA ARG A 387 10.26 -1.99 41.62
C ARG A 387 10.58 -2.49 43.00
N VAL A 388 9.58 -2.71 43.83
CA VAL A 388 9.74 -3.26 45.20
C VAL A 388 9.13 -4.63 45.23
N GLN A 389 9.98 -5.65 45.46
CA GLN A 389 9.53 -7.04 45.54
C GLN A 389 8.48 -7.21 46.62
N LYS A 390 7.33 -7.82 46.26
CA LYS A 390 6.23 -8.18 47.16
C LYS A 390 5.49 -7.01 47.79
N PHE A 391 5.78 -5.77 47.43
CA PHE A 391 4.95 -4.63 47.83
C PHE A 391 3.56 -4.74 47.16
N VAL A 392 2.51 -4.53 47.93
CA VAL A 392 1.12 -4.58 47.50
C VAL A 392 0.49 -3.20 47.70
N ASP A 393 0.29 -2.46 46.62
CA ASP A 393 -0.29 -1.12 46.64
C ASP A 393 -1.82 -1.15 46.90
N CYS A 394 -2.39 0.01 47.27
CA CYS A 394 -3.83 0.25 47.32
C CYS A 394 -4.33 0.95 46.06
N ARG A 395 -5.66 0.96 45.86
CA ARG A 395 -6.29 1.54 44.68
C ARG A 395 -6.33 3.05 44.68
N THR A 396 -6.69 3.64 45.83
CA THR A 396 -6.79 5.10 45.93
C THR A 396 -5.44 5.79 45.76
N LYS A 397 -5.46 6.96 45.13
CA LYS A 397 -4.30 7.84 45.00
C LYS A 397 -4.38 9.02 45.98
N ASP A 398 -5.47 9.11 46.73
CA ASP A 398 -5.67 10.12 47.74
C ASP A 398 -4.80 9.84 48.97
N VAL A 399 -3.72 10.61 49.13
CA VAL A 399 -2.69 10.43 50.15
C VAL A 399 -3.27 10.48 51.55
N GLU A 400 -4.27 11.34 51.83
CA GLU A 400 -4.87 11.49 53.13
C GLU A 400 -5.62 10.26 53.63
N ARG A 401 -6.02 9.41 52.71
CA ARG A 401 -6.71 8.14 53.02
C ARG A 401 -5.80 6.92 53.01
N ARG A 402 -4.59 7.05 52.47
CA ARG A 402 -3.69 5.89 52.25
C ARG A 402 -2.99 5.50 53.53
N GLU A 403 -3.06 4.22 53.86
CA GLU A 403 -2.35 3.58 54.99
C GLU A 403 -1.38 2.50 54.44
N ILE A 404 -0.20 2.41 55.01
CA ILE A 404 0.74 1.31 54.75
C ILE A 404 0.97 0.48 55.96
N TYR A 405 0.85 -0.82 55.80
CA TYR A 405 1.11 -1.85 56.83
C TYR A 405 2.43 -2.56 56.52
N ILE A 406 3.37 -2.45 57.45
CA ILE A 406 4.67 -3.15 57.36
C ILE A 406 4.52 -4.45 58.16
N VAL A 407 4.68 -5.59 57.46
CA VAL A 407 4.40 -6.92 58.04
C VAL A 407 5.64 -7.82 58.01
N GLU A 408 5.80 -8.66 59.05
CA GLU A 408 6.93 -9.57 59.12
C GLU A 408 6.71 -10.83 58.28
N GLY A 409 7.46 -10.92 57.19
CA GLY A 409 7.54 -12.09 56.34
C GLY A 409 6.32 -12.33 55.44
N ASP A 410 6.42 -13.39 54.64
CA ASP A 410 5.43 -13.73 53.61
C ASP A 410 4.14 -14.31 54.17
N SER A 411 4.22 -14.99 55.29
CA SER A 411 3.03 -15.59 55.94
C SER A 411 2.07 -14.48 56.42
N ALA A 412 2.61 -13.47 57.09
CA ALA A 412 1.83 -12.32 57.53
C ALA A 412 1.32 -11.50 56.32
N LEU A 413 2.15 -11.32 55.26
CA LEU A 413 1.71 -10.68 54.03
C LEU A 413 0.51 -11.40 53.41
N GLY A 414 0.52 -12.75 53.36
CA GLY A 414 -0.57 -13.56 52.81
C GLY A 414 -1.88 -13.36 53.58
N ALA A 415 -1.84 -13.41 54.91
CA ALA A 415 -3.00 -13.19 55.77
C ALA A 415 -3.54 -11.76 55.65
N CYS A 416 -2.66 -10.74 55.74
CA CYS A 416 -3.05 -9.34 55.62
C CYS A 416 -3.61 -8.99 54.23
N LYS A 417 -3.10 -9.64 53.18
CA LYS A 417 -3.60 -9.42 51.80
C LYS A 417 -5.05 -9.85 51.62
N GLN A 418 -5.47 -10.90 52.36
CA GLN A 418 -6.87 -11.37 52.31
C GLN A 418 -7.82 -10.52 53.15
N SER A 419 -7.36 -9.88 54.23
CA SER A 419 -8.17 -9.16 55.18
C SER A 419 -8.12 -7.64 55.09
N ARG A 420 -7.20 -7.05 54.29
CA ARG A 420 -7.07 -5.60 54.11
C ARG A 420 -8.22 -5.01 53.33
N ASP A 421 -8.46 -3.74 53.51
CA ASP A 421 -9.20 -2.92 52.56
C ASP A 421 -8.28 -2.54 51.37
N ALA A 422 -8.52 -3.14 50.21
CA ALA A 422 -7.70 -2.90 49.03
C ALA A 422 -7.85 -1.49 48.48
N GLU A 423 -8.86 -0.75 48.88
CA GLU A 423 -9.09 0.62 48.43
C GLU A 423 -8.03 1.59 48.92
N PHE A 424 -7.66 1.53 50.22
CA PHE A 424 -6.73 2.46 50.83
C PHE A 424 -5.57 1.87 51.61
N GLN A 425 -5.53 0.53 51.83
CA GLN A 425 -4.48 -0.15 52.59
C GLN A 425 -3.44 -0.81 51.70
N GLY A 426 -2.19 -0.35 51.77
CA GLY A 426 -1.01 -0.95 51.15
C GLY A 426 -0.29 -1.89 52.13
N LEU A 427 0.46 -2.90 51.62
CA LEU A 427 1.21 -3.83 52.42
C LEU A 427 2.65 -3.93 51.91
N MET A 428 3.60 -3.94 52.87
CA MET A 428 5.01 -4.14 52.58
C MET A 428 5.60 -5.18 53.53
N PRO A 429 6.08 -6.34 53.01
CA PRO A 429 6.72 -7.33 53.85
C PRO A 429 8.19 -6.97 54.10
N VAL A 430 8.63 -7.10 55.32
CA VAL A 430 10.04 -7.04 55.72
C VAL A 430 10.51 -8.38 56.19
N ARG A 431 11.75 -8.77 55.86
CA ARG A 431 12.29 -10.09 56.21
C ARG A 431 13.64 -9.98 56.87
N GLY A 432 13.90 -10.92 57.80
CA GLY A 432 15.18 -11.12 58.46
C GLY A 432 15.54 -10.04 59.45
N LYS A 433 16.79 -10.04 59.90
CA LYS A 433 17.31 -9.00 60.82
C LYS A 433 17.45 -7.69 60.07
N ILE A 434 16.61 -6.72 60.40
CA ILE A 434 16.66 -5.37 59.85
C ILE A 434 17.95 -4.69 60.32
N LEU A 435 18.61 -4.00 59.42
CA LEU A 435 19.80 -3.21 59.68
C LEU A 435 19.49 -2.14 60.74
N ASN A 436 20.29 -2.04 61.79
CA ASN A 436 20.19 -0.94 62.76
C ASN A 436 20.76 0.35 62.13
N CYS A 437 19.87 1.17 61.55
CA CYS A 437 20.24 2.40 60.87
C CYS A 437 20.88 3.45 61.77
N LEU A 438 20.65 3.40 63.11
CA LEU A 438 21.26 4.34 64.03
C LEU A 438 22.75 4.04 64.31
N LYS A 439 23.21 2.81 63.97
CA LYS A 439 24.59 2.37 64.18
C LYS A 439 25.32 2.08 62.86
N ALA A 440 24.66 2.17 61.72
CA ALA A 440 25.23 1.89 60.41
C ALA A 440 25.59 3.21 59.68
N ASP A 441 26.64 3.16 58.87
CA ASP A 441 27.02 4.23 57.95
C ASP A 441 26.10 4.27 56.74
N TYR A 442 25.98 5.42 56.06
CA TYR A 442 25.15 5.62 54.88
C TYR A 442 25.41 4.60 53.76
N PRO A 443 26.67 4.26 53.38
CA PRO A 443 26.95 3.25 52.38
C PRO A 443 26.34 1.90 52.71
N ARG A 444 26.26 1.48 53.96
CA ARG A 444 25.69 0.22 54.42
C ARG A 444 24.16 0.29 54.46
N ILE A 445 23.58 1.43 54.81
CA ILE A 445 22.13 1.66 54.73
C ILE A 445 21.62 1.54 53.33
N PHE A 446 22.25 2.20 52.37
CA PHE A 446 21.85 2.14 50.97
C PHE A 446 22.18 0.84 50.20
N LYS A 447 22.96 -0.05 50.78
CA LYS A 447 23.15 -1.43 50.32
C LYS A 447 22.08 -2.41 50.82
N SER A 448 21.26 -1.97 51.77
CA SER A 448 20.16 -2.79 52.29
C SER A 448 18.93 -2.66 51.42
N ASP A 449 18.58 -3.73 50.67
CA ASP A 449 17.42 -3.74 49.79
C ASP A 449 16.12 -3.41 50.55
N VAL A 450 15.96 -3.97 51.79
CA VAL A 450 14.79 -3.70 52.64
C VAL A 450 14.61 -2.22 52.97
N ILE A 451 15.71 -1.54 53.33
CA ILE A 451 15.66 -0.10 53.68
C ILE A 451 15.43 0.74 52.44
N THR A 452 16.12 0.45 51.35
CA THR A 452 15.93 1.19 50.09
C THR A 452 14.53 0.97 49.50
N ASP A 453 13.97 -0.20 49.64
CA ASP A 453 12.59 -0.48 49.19
C ASP A 453 11.57 0.22 50.09
N LEU A 454 11.81 0.30 51.40
CA LEU A 454 10.96 1.08 52.29
C LEU A 454 10.97 2.57 51.95
N MET A 455 12.16 3.14 51.67
CA MET A 455 12.30 4.53 51.22
C MET A 455 11.55 4.81 49.93
N LYS A 456 11.65 3.88 48.96
CA LYS A 456 10.90 3.95 47.69
C LYS A 456 9.39 3.91 47.89
N VAL A 457 8.92 3.04 48.77
CA VAL A 457 7.48 2.89 49.10
C VAL A 457 6.93 4.13 49.81
N LEU A 458 7.66 4.69 50.79
CA LEU A 458 7.28 5.91 51.49
C LEU A 458 7.24 7.11 50.55
N GLY A 459 8.20 7.19 49.60
CA GLY A 459 8.18 8.16 48.50
C GLY A 459 8.75 9.54 48.82
N CYS A 460 9.06 9.87 50.06
CA CYS A 460 9.57 11.21 50.46
C CYS A 460 11.08 11.44 50.16
N GLY A 461 11.78 10.45 49.60
CA GLY A 461 13.19 10.61 49.23
C GLY A 461 14.16 10.58 50.43
N VAL A 462 15.40 11.05 50.21
CA VAL A 462 16.48 11.08 51.20
C VAL A 462 17.27 12.39 51.12
N GLU A 463 17.81 12.85 52.25
CA GLU A 463 18.62 14.13 52.31
C GLU A 463 20.03 13.97 51.71
N VAL A 464 20.48 12.75 51.47
CA VAL A 464 21.85 12.47 50.99
C VAL A 464 21.91 12.49 49.48
N SER A 465 22.71 13.39 48.93
CA SER A 465 22.99 13.48 47.47
C SER A 465 24.28 12.77 47.07
N GLY A 466 24.29 12.06 45.94
CA GLY A 466 25.51 11.46 45.38
C GLY A 466 25.28 10.17 44.56
N LYS A 467 26.36 9.63 44.01
CA LYS A 467 26.34 8.40 43.15
C LYS A 467 25.78 7.15 43.84
N MET A 468 25.69 7.14 45.16
CA MET A 468 25.19 6.02 45.97
C MET A 468 23.66 5.93 46.05
N VAL A 469 22.93 6.97 45.58
CA VAL A 469 21.47 7.11 45.72
C VAL A 469 20.80 7.23 44.37
N LYS A 470 21.21 6.39 43.40
CA LYS A 470 20.78 6.52 42.00
C LYS A 470 19.27 6.43 41.77
N ASP A 471 18.52 5.79 42.66
CA ASP A 471 17.08 5.49 42.48
C ASP A 471 16.17 6.17 43.52
N LEU A 472 16.70 7.05 44.36
CA LEU A 472 15.93 7.78 45.35
C LEU A 472 15.95 9.30 45.08
N ASN A 473 14.82 9.96 45.24
CA ASN A 473 14.71 11.38 45.05
C ASN A 473 15.32 12.13 46.26
N GLN A 474 15.62 13.42 46.10
CA GLN A 474 15.95 14.29 47.22
C GLN A 474 14.79 14.34 48.18
N PHE A 475 15.07 14.45 49.47
CA PHE A 475 14.05 14.46 50.54
C PHE A 475 13.12 15.68 50.37
N ASP A 476 11.82 15.34 50.32
CA ASP A 476 10.73 16.31 50.38
C ASP A 476 9.53 15.61 51.03
N LEU A 477 9.13 16.11 52.19
CA LEU A 477 8.02 15.52 52.95
C LEU A 477 6.68 15.67 52.20
N ALA A 478 6.53 16.65 51.34
CA ALA A 478 5.32 16.80 50.52
C ALA A 478 5.11 15.62 49.54
N ASN A 479 6.16 14.85 49.26
CA ASN A 479 6.09 13.67 48.45
C ASN A 479 5.77 12.37 49.21
N LEU A 480 5.49 12.44 50.52
CA LEU A 480 5.06 11.27 51.31
C LEU A 480 3.75 10.75 50.76
N ARG A 481 3.69 9.43 50.54
CA ARG A 481 2.56 8.78 49.84
C ARG A 481 1.52 8.18 50.77
N TRP A 482 1.70 8.28 52.06
CA TRP A 482 0.91 7.59 53.08
C TRP A 482 0.58 8.55 54.21
N SER A 483 -0.69 8.59 54.61
CA SER A 483 -1.09 9.32 55.80
C SER A 483 -0.79 8.59 57.09
N LYS A 484 -0.67 7.25 57.02
CA LYS A 484 -0.47 6.41 58.19
C LYS A 484 0.45 5.25 57.85
N VAL A 485 1.37 4.94 58.77
CA VAL A 485 2.27 3.81 58.75
C VAL A 485 1.98 2.94 59.98
N VAL A 486 1.68 1.63 59.76
CA VAL A 486 1.27 0.67 60.79
C VAL A 486 2.22 -0.49 60.82
#